data_c3738831a89846222f0e49d0505c2c26
#
_entry.id   c3738831a89846222f0e49d0505c2c26
#
_cell.length_a   1.000
_cell.length_b   1.000
_cell.length_c   1.000
_cell.angle_alpha   90.00
_cell.angle_beta   90.00
_cell.angle_gamma   90.00
#
_symmetry.space_group_name_H-M   'P 1'
#
loop_
_entity.id
_entity.type
_entity.pdbx_description
1 polymer ?
#
loop_
_entity_poly.entity_id
_entity_poly.type
_entity_poly.pdbx_seq_one_letter_code
_entity_poly.pdbx_strand_id
1 'polypeptide(L)'
;MILSYFGDGGFRLQSGDLSLLVDPPNNRLKADVVLKTLVSTEMTAPEVGEIAFPGEYEVRGIEISGIGVTEESTDKYLKTIYLVRWDEMSFAFLGHVKDVPSIDILEGLNEPNILFLPVGGGHFMSPQDAAKVAKKIEPNLIVPAFYKTPTDFLKAMGQKGREEEKLVFKKKDIITDTGKVLILKTNN
;
A
#
# COMPACT_ATOMS: atom_id res chain seq x y z
N MET A 1 -1.37 10.01 -13.63
CA MET A 1 -0.82 9.80 -12.27
C MET A 1 0.56 9.18 -12.37
N ILE A 2 1.42 9.39 -11.38
CA ILE A 2 2.78 8.81 -11.32
C ILE A 2 2.89 8.05 -10.00
N LEU A 3 3.36 6.79 -10.06
CA LEU A 3 3.68 5.98 -8.89
C LEU A 3 5.19 5.73 -8.85
N SER A 4 5.82 6.01 -7.71
CA SER A 4 7.24 5.78 -7.43
C SER A 4 7.41 4.98 -6.14
N TYR A 5 8.47 4.17 -6.06
CA TYR A 5 8.81 3.34 -4.92
C TYR A 5 10.16 3.74 -4.32
N PHE A 6 10.24 3.85 -3.00
CA PHE A 6 11.45 4.29 -2.27
C PHE A 6 12.05 3.19 -1.37
N GLY A 7 11.62 1.95 -1.54
CA GLY A 7 12.03 0.83 -0.69
C GLY A 7 11.16 0.69 0.56
N ASP A 8 11.25 -0.47 1.22
CA ASP A 8 10.65 -0.76 2.54
C ASP A 8 9.18 -0.32 2.73
N GLY A 9 8.37 -0.42 1.68
CA GLY A 9 6.95 0.00 1.71
C GLY A 9 6.72 1.48 1.42
N GLY A 10 7.78 2.26 1.15
CA GLY A 10 7.68 3.68 0.81
C GLY A 10 7.19 3.91 -0.61
N PHE A 11 6.00 4.50 -0.78
CA PHE A 11 5.41 4.81 -2.08
C PHE A 11 5.01 6.27 -2.19
N ARG A 12 5.16 6.84 -3.39
CA ARG A 12 4.57 8.14 -3.74
C ARG A 12 3.60 7.97 -4.88
N LEU A 13 2.39 8.46 -4.70
CA LEU A 13 1.44 8.77 -5.76
C LEU A 13 1.47 10.28 -6.01
N GLN A 14 1.46 10.69 -7.28
CA GLN A 14 1.41 12.09 -7.69
C GLN A 14 0.43 12.26 -8.84
N SER A 15 -0.45 13.27 -8.73
CA SER A 15 -1.37 13.69 -9.79
C SER A 15 -1.40 15.23 -9.83
N GLY A 16 -0.99 15.79 -10.97
CA GLY A 16 -0.79 17.24 -11.05
C GLY A 16 0.18 17.74 -9.98
N ASP A 17 -0.26 18.74 -9.22
CA ASP A 17 0.53 19.36 -8.14
C ASP A 17 0.33 18.69 -6.77
N LEU A 18 -0.56 17.67 -6.69
CA LEU A 18 -0.81 16.95 -5.45
C LEU A 18 0.03 15.67 -5.36
N SER A 19 0.49 15.38 -4.15
CA SER A 19 1.28 14.21 -3.84
C SER A 19 0.86 13.56 -2.52
N LEU A 20 0.84 12.23 -2.53
CA LEU A 20 0.60 11.37 -1.37
C LEU A 20 1.80 10.46 -1.18
N LEU A 21 2.35 10.40 0.03
CA LEU A 21 3.39 9.46 0.44
C LEU A 21 2.82 8.44 1.42
N VAL A 22 3.25 7.20 1.30
CA VAL A 22 2.99 6.14 2.28
C VAL A 22 4.33 5.66 2.82
N ASP A 23 4.45 5.54 4.12
CA ASP A 23 5.64 5.04 4.85
C ASP A 23 6.98 5.53 4.29
N PRO A 24 7.20 6.85 4.16
CA PRO A 24 8.46 7.35 3.63
C PRO A 24 9.65 6.84 4.46
N PRO A 25 10.73 6.35 3.81
CA PRO A 25 11.90 5.79 4.51
C PRO A 25 12.67 6.83 5.32
N ASN A 26 12.43 8.10 5.09
CA ASN A 26 13.02 9.20 5.83
C ASN A 26 12.15 10.47 5.72
N ASN A 27 12.41 11.45 6.58
CA ASN A 27 11.67 12.71 6.66
C ASN A 27 12.09 13.78 5.60
N ARG A 28 13.00 13.47 4.70
CA ARG A 28 13.40 14.38 3.60
C ARG A 28 12.37 14.39 2.48
N LEU A 29 11.68 13.27 2.28
CA LEU A 29 10.58 13.19 1.32
C LEU A 29 9.38 13.96 1.88
N LYS A 30 8.88 14.93 1.11
CA LYS A 30 7.71 15.72 1.47
C LYS A 30 6.58 15.48 0.48
N ALA A 31 5.35 15.55 0.96
CA ALA A 31 4.13 15.44 0.18
C ALA A 31 3.01 16.26 0.83
N ASP A 32 1.90 16.46 0.12
CA ASP A 32 0.71 17.14 0.64
C ASP A 32 0.01 16.27 1.69
N VAL A 33 0.07 14.94 1.51
CA VAL A 33 -0.47 13.94 2.45
C VAL A 33 0.59 12.87 2.70
N VAL A 34 0.78 12.49 3.96
CA VAL A 34 1.66 11.39 4.37
C VAL A 34 0.86 10.38 5.18
N LEU A 35 0.81 9.13 4.73
CA LEU A 35 0.17 8.02 5.45
C LEU A 35 1.23 7.19 6.17
N LYS A 36 0.95 6.82 7.41
CA LYS A 36 1.76 5.91 8.24
C LYS A 36 0.99 4.64 8.53
N THR A 37 1.44 3.51 8.01
CA THR A 37 0.79 2.21 8.25
C THR A 37 1.23 1.55 9.56
N LEU A 38 2.31 2.03 10.16
CA LEU A 38 2.82 1.63 11.48
C LEU A 38 3.24 2.85 12.27
N VAL A 39 2.68 3.03 13.46
CA VAL A 39 3.04 4.13 14.36
C VAL A 39 3.21 3.64 15.79
N SER A 40 4.04 4.36 16.58
CA SER A 40 4.13 4.13 18.02
C SER A 40 2.86 4.60 18.72
N THR A 41 2.39 3.84 19.71
CA THR A 41 1.28 4.28 20.60
C THR A 41 1.65 5.47 21.47
N GLU A 42 2.95 5.76 21.64
CA GLU A 42 3.44 6.94 22.34
C GLU A 42 3.39 8.22 21.48
N MET A 43 3.01 8.11 20.19
CA MET A 43 2.83 9.28 19.33
C MET A 43 1.69 10.15 19.87
N THR A 44 2.01 11.37 20.25
CA THR A 44 1.03 12.29 20.85
C THR A 44 0.20 13.04 19.81
N ALA A 45 0.83 13.38 18.66
CA ALA A 45 0.15 14.01 17.53
C ALA A 45 0.94 13.75 16.24
N PRO A 46 0.25 13.51 15.09
CA PRO A 46 0.86 13.49 13.78
C PRO A 46 1.41 14.88 13.39
N GLU A 47 2.40 14.92 12.50
CA GLU A 47 2.84 16.16 11.86
C GLU A 47 1.74 16.72 10.94
N VAL A 48 1.84 18.01 10.58
CA VAL A 48 0.89 18.63 9.63
C VAL A 48 0.96 17.90 8.28
N GLY A 49 -0.20 17.45 7.80
CA GLY A 49 -0.32 16.66 6.58
C GLY A 49 -0.08 15.15 6.77
N GLU A 50 0.20 14.70 7.99
CA GLU A 50 0.37 13.28 8.32
C GLU A 50 -0.92 12.67 8.86
N ILE A 51 -1.30 11.51 8.32
CA ILE A 51 -2.40 10.64 8.79
C ILE A 51 -1.77 9.36 9.31
N ALA A 52 -1.89 9.15 10.62
CA ALA A 52 -1.19 8.08 11.34
C ALA A 52 -2.14 7.10 12.04
N PHE A 53 -3.44 7.40 12.09
CA PHE A 53 -4.44 6.62 12.82
C PHE A 53 -5.58 6.12 11.92
N PRO A 54 -6.29 5.05 12.32
CA PRO A 54 -7.53 4.64 11.66
C PRO A 54 -8.57 5.77 11.68
N GLY A 55 -9.41 5.84 10.66
CA GLY A 55 -10.48 6.84 10.53
C GLY A 55 -10.76 7.20 9.09
N GLU A 56 -11.70 8.12 8.90
CA GLU A 56 -12.09 8.65 7.60
C GLU A 56 -11.55 10.06 7.45
N TYR A 57 -10.85 10.32 6.35
CA TYR A 57 -10.21 11.61 6.08
C TYR A 57 -10.48 12.03 4.64
N GLU A 58 -10.51 13.34 4.41
CA GLU A 58 -10.55 13.93 3.09
C GLU A 58 -9.57 15.10 3.04
N VAL A 59 -8.64 15.08 2.10
CA VAL A 59 -7.65 16.14 1.91
C VAL A 59 -7.59 16.51 0.44
N ARG A 60 -8.10 17.69 0.07
CA ARG A 60 -8.03 18.25 -1.28
C ARG A 60 -8.54 17.29 -2.37
N GLY A 61 -9.66 16.58 -2.09
CA GLY A 61 -10.27 15.62 -3.00
C GLY A 61 -9.63 14.22 -2.99
N ILE A 62 -8.71 13.96 -2.06
CA ILE A 62 -8.21 12.61 -1.77
C ILE A 62 -9.01 12.06 -0.59
N GLU A 63 -9.83 11.05 -0.82
CA GLU A 63 -10.57 10.33 0.22
C GLU A 63 -9.70 9.20 0.77
N ILE A 64 -9.60 9.08 2.09
CA ILE A 64 -8.71 8.12 2.76
C ILE A 64 -9.47 7.44 3.89
N SER A 65 -9.61 6.13 3.78
CA SER A 65 -10.20 5.26 4.80
C SER A 65 -9.09 4.48 5.49
N GLY A 66 -8.85 4.73 6.77
CA GLY A 66 -7.89 4.01 7.60
C GLY A 66 -8.56 2.93 8.43
N ILE A 67 -8.20 1.66 8.24
CA ILE A 67 -8.73 0.49 8.95
C ILE A 67 -7.68 0.00 9.94
N GLY A 68 -7.98 0.02 11.22
CA GLY A 68 -7.09 -0.48 12.27
C GLY A 68 -7.00 -2.01 12.25
N VAL A 69 -5.76 -2.54 12.28
CA VAL A 69 -5.51 -3.99 12.37
C VAL A 69 -5.30 -4.34 13.83
N THR A 70 -6.41 -4.51 14.56
CA THR A 70 -6.41 -4.71 16.03
C THR A 70 -5.68 -5.98 16.43
N GLU A 71 -5.79 -7.06 15.66
CA GLU A 71 -5.17 -8.36 15.92
C GLU A 71 -3.64 -8.32 15.84
N GLU A 72 -3.08 -7.34 15.14
CA GLU A 72 -1.64 -7.16 14.98
C GLU A 72 -1.10 -5.88 15.67
N SER A 73 -1.97 -5.04 16.18
CA SER A 73 -1.60 -3.89 17.00
C SER A 73 -1.23 -4.34 18.41
N THR A 74 -0.31 -3.62 19.05
CA THR A 74 0.21 -3.95 20.38
C THR A 74 0.18 -2.72 21.27
N ASP A 75 0.56 -2.88 22.54
CA ASP A 75 0.72 -1.75 23.48
C ASP A 75 1.74 -0.70 22.99
N LYS A 76 2.63 -1.08 22.05
CA LYS A 76 3.71 -0.21 21.55
C LYS A 76 3.45 0.33 20.16
N TYR A 77 2.69 -0.39 19.33
CA TYR A 77 2.51 -0.06 17.92
C TYR A 77 1.08 -0.26 17.45
N LEU A 78 0.59 0.67 16.66
CA LEU A 78 -0.66 0.58 15.92
C LEU A 78 -0.37 0.31 14.44
N LYS A 79 -1.13 -0.60 13.86
CA LYS A 79 -1.11 -0.90 12.42
C LYS A 79 -2.40 -0.46 11.77
N THR A 80 -2.27 0.22 10.64
CA THR A 80 -3.42 0.72 9.86
C THR A 80 -3.26 0.33 8.40
N ILE A 81 -4.30 -0.25 7.82
CA ILE A 81 -4.46 -0.44 6.38
C ILE A 81 -5.17 0.78 5.82
N TYR A 82 -4.72 1.31 4.69
CA TYR A 82 -5.37 2.45 4.06
C TYR A 82 -5.99 2.08 2.71
N LEU A 83 -7.24 2.49 2.51
CA LEU A 83 -7.89 2.55 1.21
C LEU A 83 -7.99 4.01 0.80
N VAL A 84 -7.32 4.37 -0.28
CA VAL A 84 -7.31 5.74 -0.84
C VAL A 84 -8.11 5.77 -2.11
N ARG A 85 -9.04 6.73 -2.24
CA ARG A 85 -9.76 7.03 -3.47
C ARG A 85 -9.31 8.39 -3.99
N TRP A 86 -8.77 8.41 -5.20
CA TRP A 86 -8.22 9.60 -5.82
C TRP A 86 -8.26 9.52 -7.35
N ASP A 87 -8.71 10.58 -8.03
CA ASP A 87 -8.86 10.63 -9.49
C ASP A 87 -9.64 9.43 -10.06
N GLU A 88 -10.77 9.11 -9.45
CA GLU A 88 -11.64 7.98 -9.81
C GLU A 88 -10.97 6.59 -9.72
N MET A 89 -9.85 6.48 -9.05
CA MET A 89 -9.14 5.23 -8.79
C MET A 89 -9.06 4.93 -7.29
N SER A 90 -8.90 3.65 -6.97
CA SER A 90 -8.72 3.15 -5.61
C SER A 90 -7.38 2.46 -5.43
N PHE A 91 -6.75 2.74 -4.29
CA PHE A 91 -5.42 2.27 -3.92
C PHE A 91 -5.49 1.67 -2.53
N ALA A 92 -5.20 0.38 -2.37
CA ALA A 92 -5.17 -0.28 -1.07
C ALA A 92 -3.73 -0.52 -0.61
N PHE A 93 -3.36 0.04 0.53
CA PHE A 93 -2.04 -0.11 1.16
C PHE A 93 -2.16 -0.99 2.39
N LEU A 94 -1.68 -2.24 2.33
CA LEU A 94 -1.70 -3.13 3.48
C LEU A 94 -0.56 -2.84 4.48
N GLY A 95 0.50 -2.16 4.03
CA GLY A 95 1.57 -1.69 4.91
C GLY A 95 2.25 -2.82 5.70
N HIS A 96 2.35 -2.66 7.01
CA HIS A 96 3.11 -3.55 7.90
C HIS A 96 2.34 -4.80 8.38
N VAL A 97 1.34 -5.25 7.63
CA VAL A 97 0.53 -6.43 7.99
C VAL A 97 1.36 -7.71 7.82
N LYS A 98 1.27 -8.62 8.79
CA LYS A 98 1.98 -9.90 8.82
C LYS A 98 1.08 -11.08 8.48
N ASP A 99 -0.10 -11.12 9.07
CA ASP A 99 -1.05 -12.21 8.91
C ASP A 99 -2.12 -11.85 7.88
N VAL A 100 -2.90 -12.83 7.42
CA VAL A 100 -4.03 -12.57 6.53
C VAL A 100 -5.09 -11.78 7.29
N PRO A 101 -5.47 -10.58 6.82
CA PRO A 101 -6.50 -9.78 7.48
C PRO A 101 -7.85 -10.52 7.56
N SER A 102 -8.69 -10.10 8.50
CA SER A 102 -10.05 -10.66 8.66
C SER A 102 -10.86 -10.51 7.36
N ILE A 103 -11.89 -11.34 7.22
CA ILE A 103 -12.75 -11.32 6.04
C ILE A 103 -13.41 -9.94 5.83
N ASP A 104 -13.81 -9.31 6.92
CA ASP A 104 -14.46 -7.98 6.88
C ASP A 104 -13.51 -6.91 6.33
N ILE A 105 -12.22 -6.96 6.70
CA ILE A 105 -11.19 -6.06 6.16
C ILE A 105 -11.00 -6.33 4.66
N LEU A 106 -10.87 -7.60 4.26
CA LEU A 106 -10.67 -7.96 2.86
C LEU A 106 -11.85 -7.55 1.98
N GLU A 107 -13.09 -7.72 2.46
CA GLU A 107 -14.30 -7.29 1.77
C GLU A 107 -14.39 -5.76 1.68
N GLY A 108 -13.94 -5.04 2.71
CA GLY A 108 -13.87 -3.58 2.71
C GLY A 108 -12.87 -3.01 1.69
N LEU A 109 -11.84 -3.80 1.31
CA LEU A 109 -10.82 -3.42 0.32
C LEU A 109 -11.21 -3.75 -1.13
N ASN A 110 -12.34 -4.35 -1.35
CA ASN A 110 -12.87 -4.92 -2.58
C ASN A 110 -12.38 -4.27 -3.89
N GLU A 111 -11.76 -5.07 -4.75
CA GLU A 111 -11.33 -4.75 -6.12
C GLU A 111 -10.62 -3.38 -6.31
N PRO A 112 -9.58 -3.04 -5.53
CA PRO A 112 -8.87 -1.79 -5.73
C PRO A 112 -8.16 -1.80 -7.08
N ASN A 113 -7.99 -0.62 -7.69
CA ASN A 113 -7.23 -0.54 -8.93
C ASN A 113 -5.76 -0.94 -8.71
N ILE A 114 -5.16 -0.54 -7.58
CA ILE A 114 -3.79 -0.96 -7.22
C ILE A 114 -3.77 -1.44 -5.77
N LEU A 115 -3.24 -2.64 -5.55
CA LEU A 115 -2.98 -3.23 -4.25
C LEU A 115 -1.49 -3.19 -3.94
N PHE A 116 -1.10 -2.51 -2.85
CA PHE A 116 0.25 -2.52 -2.30
C PHE A 116 0.32 -3.53 -1.16
N LEU A 117 1.14 -4.58 -1.34
CA LEU A 117 1.07 -5.79 -0.55
C LEU A 117 2.43 -6.16 0.03
N PRO A 118 2.57 -6.34 1.36
CA PRO A 118 3.80 -6.85 1.95
C PRO A 118 3.97 -8.33 1.60
N VAL A 119 5.17 -8.72 1.11
CA VAL A 119 5.41 -10.09 0.62
C VAL A 119 6.72 -10.71 1.12
N GLY A 120 7.40 -10.07 2.08
CA GLY A 120 8.77 -10.43 2.46
C GLY A 120 8.88 -11.57 3.47
N GLY A 121 7.79 -12.01 4.08
CA GLY A 121 7.83 -12.96 5.19
C GLY A 121 8.44 -12.38 6.47
N GLY A 122 8.65 -13.21 7.49
CA GLY A 122 9.21 -12.78 8.75
C GLY A 122 8.30 -11.85 9.55
N HIS A 123 8.60 -10.55 9.55
CA HIS A 123 7.74 -9.52 10.16
C HIS A 123 6.60 -9.05 9.26
N PHE A 124 6.58 -9.52 8.02
CA PHE A 124 5.59 -9.20 7.00
C PHE A 124 4.89 -10.47 6.53
N MET A 125 3.86 -10.31 5.74
CA MET A 125 3.07 -11.42 5.20
C MET A 125 3.95 -12.39 4.40
N SER A 126 3.70 -13.69 4.55
CA SER A 126 4.41 -14.70 3.77
C SER A 126 4.05 -14.57 2.28
N PRO A 127 4.97 -14.90 1.36
CA PRO A 127 4.66 -14.88 -0.08
C PRO A 127 3.40 -15.66 -0.45
N GLN A 128 3.17 -16.79 0.22
CA GLN A 128 2.01 -17.67 -0.01
C GLN A 128 0.71 -17.03 0.48
N ASP A 129 0.72 -16.43 1.66
CA ASP A 129 -0.46 -15.76 2.21
C ASP A 129 -0.75 -14.46 1.45
N ALA A 130 0.29 -13.72 1.08
CA ALA A 130 0.16 -12.56 0.21
C ALA A 130 -0.51 -12.92 -1.14
N ALA A 131 -0.15 -14.06 -1.73
CA ALA A 131 -0.79 -14.52 -2.96
C ALA A 131 -2.27 -14.91 -2.75
N LYS A 132 -2.63 -15.49 -1.58
CA LYS A 132 -4.05 -15.75 -1.22
C LYS A 132 -4.83 -14.45 -1.07
N VAL A 133 -4.27 -13.47 -0.35
CA VAL A 133 -4.87 -12.16 -0.13
C VAL A 133 -5.09 -11.45 -1.47
N ALA A 134 -4.07 -11.41 -2.34
CA ALA A 134 -4.19 -10.81 -3.66
C ALA A 134 -5.30 -11.44 -4.51
N LYS A 135 -5.42 -12.77 -4.48
CA LYS A 135 -6.48 -13.51 -5.19
C LYS A 135 -7.87 -13.29 -4.60
N LYS A 136 -7.97 -13.01 -3.30
CA LYS A 136 -9.27 -12.75 -2.62
C LYS A 136 -9.73 -11.32 -2.85
N ILE A 137 -8.83 -10.34 -2.89
CA ILE A 137 -9.13 -8.92 -3.10
C ILE A 137 -9.41 -8.60 -4.59
N GLU A 138 -8.85 -9.37 -5.51
CA GLU A 138 -9.03 -9.23 -6.96
C GLU A 138 -8.66 -7.84 -7.52
N PRO A 139 -7.48 -7.27 -7.19
CA PRO A 139 -7.07 -5.97 -7.69
C PRO A 139 -6.78 -6.02 -9.21
N ASN A 140 -6.79 -4.86 -9.88
CA ASN A 140 -6.28 -4.79 -11.24
C ASN A 140 -4.76 -5.01 -11.26
N LEU A 141 -4.02 -4.26 -10.45
CA LEU A 141 -2.56 -4.32 -10.38
C LEU A 141 -2.08 -4.58 -8.95
N ILE A 142 -1.07 -5.44 -8.80
CA ILE A 142 -0.45 -5.76 -7.52
C ILE A 142 0.98 -5.22 -7.52
N VAL A 143 1.32 -4.42 -6.50
CA VAL A 143 2.66 -3.88 -6.28
C VAL A 143 3.19 -4.46 -4.97
N PRO A 144 4.12 -5.42 -5.01
CA PRO A 144 4.71 -6.00 -3.80
C PRO A 144 5.64 -5.01 -3.10
N ALA A 145 5.73 -5.12 -1.78
CA ALA A 145 6.56 -4.32 -0.90
C ALA A 145 7.23 -5.17 0.17
N PHE A 146 8.19 -4.59 0.93
CA PHE A 146 8.86 -5.20 2.08
C PHE A 146 9.53 -6.54 1.76
N TYR A 147 10.20 -6.66 0.63
CA TYR A 147 10.89 -7.89 0.22
C TYR A 147 12.36 -7.62 -0.12
N LYS A 148 13.19 -8.64 0.02
CA LYS A 148 14.56 -8.62 -0.52
C LYS A 148 14.58 -8.98 -1.99
N THR A 149 13.81 -10.01 -2.36
CA THR A 149 13.56 -10.40 -3.76
C THR A 149 12.10 -10.81 -3.90
N PRO A 150 11.41 -10.48 -5.02
CA PRO A 150 10.02 -10.83 -5.21
C PRO A 150 9.78 -12.27 -5.69
N THR A 151 10.86 -13.05 -5.85
CA THR A 151 10.85 -14.34 -6.54
C THR A 151 9.83 -15.33 -5.98
N ASP A 152 9.75 -15.48 -4.66
CA ASP A 152 8.85 -16.45 -4.03
C ASP A 152 7.38 -16.00 -4.12
N PHE A 153 7.12 -14.70 -4.05
CA PHE A 153 5.80 -14.16 -4.29
C PHE A 153 5.37 -14.35 -5.76
N LEU A 154 6.25 -14.07 -6.73
CA LEU A 154 5.97 -14.29 -8.15
C LEU A 154 5.68 -15.76 -8.45
N LYS A 155 6.41 -16.70 -7.84
CA LYS A 155 6.11 -18.14 -7.93
C LYS A 155 4.73 -18.48 -7.33
N ALA A 156 4.39 -17.94 -6.16
CA ALA A 156 3.09 -18.16 -5.52
C ALA A 156 1.93 -17.59 -6.33
N MET A 157 2.16 -16.47 -7.05
CA MET A 157 1.21 -15.90 -8.00
C MET A 157 1.15 -16.62 -9.35
N GLY A 158 2.17 -17.43 -9.70
CA GLY A 158 2.28 -18.09 -11.00
C GLY A 158 2.59 -17.11 -12.14
N GLN A 159 3.29 -16.00 -11.86
CA GLN A 159 3.59 -14.94 -12.81
C GLN A 159 5.07 -14.57 -12.79
N LYS A 160 5.56 -13.93 -13.88
CA LYS A 160 6.92 -13.39 -13.92
C LYS A 160 7.03 -11.97 -13.35
N GLY A 161 5.93 -11.22 -13.33
CA GLY A 161 5.91 -9.79 -13.00
C GLY A 161 6.45 -8.91 -14.14
N ARG A 162 6.04 -7.65 -14.15
CA ARG A 162 6.60 -6.59 -15.01
C ARG A 162 7.48 -5.71 -14.14
N GLU A 163 8.68 -5.35 -14.61
CA GLU A 163 9.60 -4.47 -13.90
C GLU A 163 9.60 -3.07 -14.50
N GLU A 164 9.50 -2.05 -13.66
CA GLU A 164 9.51 -0.64 -14.05
C GLU A 164 10.29 0.19 -13.03
N GLU A 165 10.89 1.30 -13.45
CA GLU A 165 11.50 2.27 -12.53
C GLU A 165 10.45 3.11 -11.82
N LYS A 166 9.40 3.51 -12.57
CA LYS A 166 8.20 4.21 -12.09
C LYS A 166 7.04 3.88 -13.02
N LEU A 167 5.82 3.91 -12.52
CA LEU A 167 4.64 3.73 -13.34
C LEU A 167 4.00 5.10 -13.62
N VAL A 168 3.89 5.47 -14.90
CA VAL A 168 3.09 6.61 -15.36
C VAL A 168 1.82 6.05 -16.01
N PHE A 169 0.64 6.41 -15.50
CA PHE A 169 -0.60 5.75 -15.89
C PHE A 169 -1.83 6.66 -15.80
N LYS A 170 -2.85 6.26 -16.52
CA LYS A 170 -4.24 6.71 -16.39
C LYS A 170 -5.10 5.51 -15.98
N LYS A 171 -6.31 5.77 -15.49
CA LYS A 171 -7.27 4.71 -15.08
C LYS A 171 -7.41 3.61 -16.12
N LYS A 172 -7.60 3.97 -17.40
CA LYS A 172 -7.76 3.04 -18.52
C LYS A 172 -6.59 2.07 -18.71
N ASP A 173 -5.39 2.47 -18.30
CA ASP A 173 -4.17 1.67 -18.47
C ASP A 173 -4.08 0.58 -17.37
N ILE A 174 -4.73 0.80 -16.22
CA ILE A 174 -4.71 -0.10 -15.06
C ILE A 174 -5.85 -1.12 -15.10
N ILE A 175 -7.06 -0.72 -15.47
CA ILE A 175 -8.25 -1.60 -15.45
C ILE A 175 -8.14 -2.84 -16.37
N THR A 176 -7.19 -2.83 -17.32
CA THR A 176 -6.91 -3.96 -18.20
C THR A 176 -5.92 -4.97 -17.61
N ASP A 177 -5.30 -4.65 -16.48
CA ASP A 177 -4.20 -5.40 -15.87
C ASP A 177 -4.65 -6.37 -14.76
N THR A 178 -5.90 -6.89 -14.79
CA THR A 178 -6.49 -7.71 -13.73
C THR A 178 -5.53 -8.76 -13.18
N GLY A 179 -5.18 -8.62 -11.88
CA GLY A 179 -4.33 -9.55 -11.13
C GLY A 179 -2.86 -9.56 -11.52
N LYS A 180 -2.38 -8.62 -12.35
CA LYS A 180 -0.97 -8.57 -12.77
C LYS A 180 -0.06 -8.01 -11.69
N VAL A 181 1.18 -8.51 -11.65
CA VAL A 181 2.19 -8.05 -10.70
C VAL A 181 3.15 -7.07 -11.37
N LEU A 182 3.32 -5.89 -10.77
CA LEU A 182 4.29 -4.88 -11.14
C LEU A 182 5.38 -4.76 -10.07
N ILE A 183 6.62 -4.97 -10.46
CA ILE A 183 7.80 -4.77 -9.60
C ILE A 183 8.36 -3.38 -9.89
N LEU A 184 8.34 -2.51 -8.89
CA LEU A 184 8.96 -1.19 -8.99
C LEU A 184 10.38 -1.22 -8.44
N LYS A 185 11.31 -0.61 -9.17
CA LYS A 185 12.67 -0.40 -8.69
C LYS A 185 12.70 0.73 -7.66
N THR A 186 13.57 0.59 -6.68
CA THR A 186 13.76 1.63 -5.65
C THR A 186 14.37 2.89 -6.27
N ASN A 187 13.69 4.02 -6.10
CA ASN A 187 14.24 5.34 -6.37
C ASN A 187 15.13 5.78 -5.20
N ASN A 188 16.39 6.02 -5.47
CA ASN A 188 17.35 6.55 -4.50
C ASN A 188 17.25 8.07 -4.40
#